data_87e0e3893a107a2932510e49f2e41a2d
#
_entry.id   87e0e3893a107a2932510e49f2e41a2d
#
_cell.length_a   1.000
_cell.length_b   1.000
_cell.length_c   1.000
_cell.angle_alpha   90.00
_cell.angle_beta   90.00
_cell.angle_gamma   90.00
#
_symmetry.space_group_name_H-M   'P 1'
#
loop_
_entity.id
_entity.type
_entity.pdbx_description
1 polymer ?
#
loop_
_entity_poly.entity_id
_entity_poly.type
_entity_poly.pdbx_seq_one_letter_code
_entity_poly.pdbx_strand_id
1 'polypeptide(L)'
;NVKHKDFRELGDSTRASRLAYIGTCTSDPLGDGKDGHGNINAGIVGGYNNLTTGFPYQDNLGYRYGLGISPFGRIAGTRIFSASGYYDVSRCSNTDAGVIARSWNSGARITSNSWGADNYGGYDASCQAYDVGTRDASSTTAGNQELLHVFAAGNAGSGSSTVGSPGAAKNVLTVGATENVRADGTTDGCGEAGSNNADDIAVFSSRGPTADGRIKPDIMAPGIHITGPASQSPLYTGNSVCGLSGSRYYPIGQTLYTWSSGTSHSTPAVSGAAQLVYEYYGRVLKPGSTPSPAMIKALIVNSSRYLNGTGTAGTLPSPNQGWGDVNLGTLFDGNRRVLVDQTNVFQQTGEEKITVGHLSDPTNALRISLVWTDAPGNTTGAAYVNDLDLEVTVGG
;
A
#
# COMPACT_ATOMS: atom_id res chain seq x y z
N ASN A 1 6.12 -9.03 15.15
CA ASN A 1 6.82 -9.28 16.40
C ASN A 1 7.70 -8.09 16.77
N VAL A 2 7.50 -7.58 17.99
CA VAL A 2 8.13 -6.34 18.52
C VAL A 2 9.63 -6.46 18.81
N LYS A 3 10.21 -7.66 18.73
CA LYS A 3 11.58 -7.93 19.17
C LYS A 3 12.64 -7.76 18.06
N HIS A 4 12.24 -7.71 16.80
CA HIS A 4 13.22 -7.59 15.71
C HIS A 4 13.93 -6.24 15.78
N LYS A 5 15.27 -6.26 15.61
CA LYS A 5 16.11 -5.05 15.69
C LYS A 5 15.71 -3.96 14.69
N ASP A 6 15.21 -4.33 13.51
CA ASP A 6 14.84 -3.40 12.45
C ASP A 6 13.61 -2.53 12.81
N PHE A 7 12.89 -2.87 13.89
CA PHE A 7 11.84 -2.03 14.48
C PHE A 7 12.32 -1.17 15.65
N ARG A 8 13.62 -1.12 15.88
CA ARG A 8 14.26 -0.24 16.86
C ARG A 8 14.87 0.97 16.17
N GLU A 9 15.11 2.01 16.93
CA GLU A 9 15.83 3.19 16.45
C GLU A 9 17.22 2.77 15.93
N LEU A 10 17.55 3.21 14.73
CA LEU A 10 18.78 2.91 14.02
C LEU A 10 19.11 1.41 13.87
N GLY A 11 18.11 0.52 13.97
CA GLY A 11 18.31 -0.92 13.85
C GLY A 11 19.09 -1.56 15.00
N ASP A 12 19.13 -0.89 16.14
CA ASP A 12 19.88 -1.29 17.34
C ASP A 12 18.91 -1.85 18.39
N SER A 13 19.10 -3.12 18.77
CA SER A 13 18.23 -3.82 19.72
C SER A 13 18.25 -3.20 21.14
N THR A 14 19.26 -2.38 21.45
CA THR A 14 19.37 -1.69 22.76
C THR A 14 18.61 -0.37 22.80
N ARG A 15 18.22 0.18 21.63
CA ARG A 15 17.50 1.44 21.52
C ARG A 15 15.99 1.30 21.66
N ALA A 16 15.30 2.44 21.71
CA ALA A 16 13.84 2.51 21.83
C ALA A 16 13.14 1.86 20.63
N SER A 17 11.93 1.36 20.88
CA SER A 17 11.07 0.82 19.82
C SER A 17 10.46 1.95 18.99
N ARG A 18 10.43 1.76 17.65
CA ARG A 18 9.68 2.63 16.73
C ARG A 18 8.23 2.15 16.54
N LEU A 19 7.86 1.07 17.20
CA LEU A 19 6.48 0.58 17.23
C LEU A 19 5.66 1.46 18.18
N ALA A 20 4.75 2.26 17.62
CA ALA A 20 3.88 3.15 18.36
C ALA A 20 2.78 2.38 19.11
N TYR A 21 2.30 1.30 18.50
CA TYR A 21 1.22 0.48 19.02
C TYR A 21 1.32 -0.94 18.44
N ILE A 22 1.03 -1.93 19.28
CA ILE A 22 0.78 -3.31 18.86
C ILE A 22 -0.45 -3.82 19.60
N GLY A 23 -1.46 -4.24 18.85
CA GLY A 23 -2.71 -4.72 19.41
C GLY A 23 -3.32 -5.85 18.62
N THR A 24 -4.48 -6.29 19.07
CA THR A 24 -5.25 -7.36 18.43
C THR A 24 -6.74 -7.03 18.43
N CYS A 25 -7.39 -7.31 17.29
CA CYS A 25 -8.85 -7.38 17.18
C CYS A 25 -9.36 -8.81 17.35
N THR A 26 -8.46 -9.80 17.39
CA THR A 26 -8.82 -11.22 17.48
C THR A 26 -9.07 -11.65 18.93
N SER A 27 -9.72 -12.79 19.11
CA SER A 27 -9.84 -13.48 20.38
C SER A 27 -8.48 -13.87 20.98
N ASP A 28 -7.45 -14.05 20.16
CA ASP A 28 -6.09 -14.31 20.62
C ASP A 28 -5.48 -13.09 21.30
N PRO A 29 -4.84 -13.28 22.46
CA PRO A 29 -4.36 -12.15 23.26
C PRO A 29 -3.10 -11.47 22.71
N LEU A 30 -2.36 -12.13 21.82
CA LEU A 30 -1.03 -11.69 21.39
C LEU A 30 -0.99 -11.34 19.90
N GLY A 31 -0.38 -10.22 19.57
CA GLY A 31 0.01 -9.84 18.22
C GLY A 31 1.42 -10.37 17.88
N ASP A 32 1.59 -11.70 17.83
CA ASP A 32 2.91 -12.34 17.86
C ASP A 32 3.56 -12.63 16.49
N GLY A 33 2.82 -12.47 15.38
CA GLY A 33 3.35 -12.72 14.02
C GLY A 33 3.74 -14.17 13.78
N LYS A 34 2.91 -15.12 14.19
CA LYS A 34 3.18 -16.57 14.13
C LYS A 34 3.52 -17.07 12.72
N ASP A 35 2.82 -16.64 11.70
CA ASP A 35 3.02 -17.03 10.31
C ASP A 35 4.11 -16.22 9.58
N GLY A 36 4.41 -15.01 10.04
CA GLY A 36 5.44 -14.12 9.52
C GLY A 36 4.97 -13.05 8.56
N HIS A 37 3.81 -13.19 7.91
CA HIS A 37 3.30 -12.29 6.88
C HIS A 37 3.21 -10.83 7.35
N GLY A 38 2.58 -10.57 8.50
CA GLY A 38 2.51 -9.22 9.05
C GLY A 38 3.87 -8.63 9.44
N ASN A 39 4.85 -9.48 9.77
CA ASN A 39 6.20 -9.05 10.15
C ASN A 39 7.00 -8.53 8.96
N ILE A 40 7.01 -9.32 7.87
CA ILE A 40 7.69 -8.90 6.63
C ILE A 40 7.06 -7.61 6.09
N ASN A 41 5.72 -7.50 6.10
CA ASN A 41 5.01 -6.32 5.63
C ASN A 41 5.30 -5.07 6.46
N ALA A 42 5.32 -5.18 7.79
CA ALA A 42 5.73 -4.08 8.66
C ALA A 42 7.18 -3.64 8.38
N GLY A 43 8.06 -4.58 8.06
CA GLY A 43 9.44 -4.29 7.68
C GLY A 43 9.55 -3.57 6.35
N ILE A 44 8.75 -3.94 5.35
CA ILE A 44 8.70 -3.25 4.05
C ILE A 44 8.23 -1.80 4.22
N VAL A 45 7.23 -1.55 5.06
CA VAL A 45 6.81 -0.18 5.37
C VAL A 45 7.96 0.62 5.97
N GLY A 46 8.61 0.12 7.02
CA GLY A 46 9.49 0.97 7.80
C GLY A 46 10.55 0.24 8.64
N GLY A 47 11.05 -0.91 8.21
CA GLY A 47 12.21 -1.54 8.82
C GLY A 47 13.44 -0.64 8.69
N TYR A 48 14.36 -0.74 9.62
CA TYR A 48 15.62 -0.01 9.56
C TYR A 48 16.82 -0.95 9.66
N ASN A 49 17.62 -0.99 8.61
CA ASN A 49 18.92 -1.65 8.60
C ASN A 49 19.92 -0.78 7.83
N ASN A 50 20.99 -0.32 8.48
CA ASN A 50 22.04 0.47 7.87
C ASN A 50 23.39 -0.27 7.77
N LEU A 51 23.43 -1.54 8.13
CA LEU A 51 24.65 -2.34 8.06
C LEU A 51 25.01 -2.62 6.60
N THR A 52 26.23 -2.29 6.22
CA THR A 52 26.75 -2.37 4.85
C THR A 52 27.74 -3.51 4.66
N THR A 53 28.08 -4.22 5.71
CA THR A 53 29.04 -5.33 5.69
C THR A 53 28.56 -6.45 6.61
N GLY A 54 28.92 -7.66 6.26
CA GLY A 54 28.61 -8.84 7.07
C GLY A 54 27.27 -9.48 6.73
N PHE A 55 27.30 -10.82 6.81
CA PHE A 55 26.11 -11.67 6.64
C PHE A 55 25.25 -11.56 7.92
N PRO A 56 23.93 -11.43 7.80
CA PRO A 56 23.07 -11.51 6.61
C PRO A 56 22.51 -10.14 6.16
N TYR A 57 23.23 -9.04 6.32
CA TYR A 57 22.63 -7.70 6.31
C TYR A 57 22.48 -7.06 4.92
N GLN A 58 23.16 -7.60 3.93
CA GLN A 58 23.01 -7.16 2.54
C GLN A 58 23.23 -8.31 1.56
N ASP A 59 22.74 -8.17 0.34
CA ASP A 59 23.00 -9.08 -0.76
C ASP A 59 24.32 -8.74 -1.47
N ASN A 60 24.65 -9.52 -2.51
CA ASN A 60 25.87 -9.37 -3.28
C ASN A 60 25.94 -8.05 -4.09
N LEU A 61 24.83 -7.37 -4.26
CA LEU A 61 24.74 -6.08 -4.95
C LEU A 61 24.73 -4.89 -3.97
N GLY A 62 24.75 -5.15 -2.66
CA GLY A 62 24.74 -4.13 -1.62
C GLY A 62 23.34 -3.67 -1.19
N TYR A 63 22.27 -4.33 -1.65
CA TYR A 63 20.91 -4.05 -1.15
C TYR A 63 20.74 -4.60 0.25
N ARG A 64 20.20 -3.77 1.14
CA ARG A 64 20.10 -4.08 2.56
C ARG A 64 18.82 -4.84 2.87
N TYR A 65 18.96 -6.02 3.42
CA TYR A 65 17.82 -6.76 3.96
C TYR A 65 17.17 -5.98 5.11
N GLY A 66 15.84 -5.94 5.13
CA GLY A 66 15.07 -5.31 6.20
C GLY A 66 15.08 -3.77 6.21
N LEU A 67 15.66 -3.09 5.21
CA LEU A 67 15.51 -1.65 5.02
C LEU A 67 14.19 -1.38 4.31
N GLY A 68 13.24 -0.79 5.04
CA GLY A 68 11.92 -0.42 4.52
C GLY A 68 11.93 0.93 3.79
N ILE A 69 10.79 1.24 3.17
CA ILE A 69 10.60 2.47 2.37
C ILE A 69 10.63 3.73 3.24
N SER A 70 10.05 3.66 4.46
CA SER A 70 10.03 4.77 5.43
C SER A 70 10.76 4.38 6.73
N PRO A 71 12.11 4.26 6.70
CA PRO A 71 12.88 3.62 7.77
C PRO A 71 12.93 4.43 9.08
N PHE A 72 12.53 5.70 9.08
CA PHE A 72 12.42 6.53 10.27
C PHE A 72 10.98 6.68 10.77
N GLY A 73 10.01 6.15 10.03
CA GLY A 73 8.59 6.21 10.39
C GLY A 73 8.27 5.39 11.64
N ARG A 74 7.20 5.76 12.33
CA ARG A 74 6.62 4.97 13.41
C ARG A 74 5.58 4.02 12.84
N ILE A 75 5.55 2.80 13.36
CA ILE A 75 4.68 1.72 12.89
C ILE A 75 3.70 1.36 13.99
N ALA A 76 2.44 1.12 13.63
CA ALA A 76 1.45 0.46 14.47
C ALA A 76 1.05 -0.87 13.83
N GLY A 77 0.73 -1.87 14.63
CA GLY A 77 0.27 -3.18 14.15
C GLY A 77 -1.00 -3.60 14.88
N THR A 78 -2.01 -4.02 14.12
CA THR A 78 -3.23 -4.62 14.66
C THR A 78 -3.42 -6.00 14.03
N ARG A 79 -3.46 -7.03 14.86
CA ARG A 79 -3.76 -8.38 14.43
C ARG A 79 -5.25 -8.53 14.17
N ILE A 80 -5.60 -9.03 12.99
CA ILE A 80 -6.99 -9.26 12.54
C ILE A 80 -7.24 -10.70 12.09
N PHE A 81 -6.21 -11.54 12.10
CA PHE A 81 -6.34 -12.99 11.84
C PHE A 81 -5.97 -13.78 13.09
N SER A 82 -6.79 -14.76 13.42
CA SER A 82 -6.56 -15.69 14.53
C SER A 82 -5.31 -16.54 14.30
N ALA A 83 -4.87 -17.25 15.32
CA ALA A 83 -3.78 -18.23 15.22
C ALA A 83 -4.07 -19.38 14.24
N SER A 84 -5.35 -19.59 13.91
CA SER A 84 -5.81 -20.57 12.93
C SER A 84 -5.96 -20.01 11.51
N GLY A 85 -5.58 -18.73 11.29
CA GLY A 85 -5.61 -18.07 9.97
C GLY A 85 -6.98 -17.52 9.55
N TYR A 86 -8.00 -17.55 10.41
CA TYR A 86 -9.31 -16.97 10.10
C TYR A 86 -9.36 -15.49 10.44
N TYR A 87 -10.08 -14.72 9.61
CA TYR A 87 -10.42 -13.34 9.92
C TYR A 87 -11.27 -13.29 11.19
N ASP A 88 -10.75 -12.62 12.22
CA ASP A 88 -11.37 -12.51 13.53
C ASP A 88 -11.19 -11.08 14.04
N VAL A 89 -12.26 -10.34 14.09
CA VAL A 89 -12.30 -8.95 14.57
C VAL A 89 -13.25 -8.78 15.76
N SER A 90 -13.46 -9.85 16.51
CA SER A 90 -14.38 -9.93 17.64
C SER A 90 -14.12 -8.87 18.73
N ARG A 91 -12.85 -8.48 18.93
CA ARG A 91 -12.48 -7.39 19.86
C ARG A 91 -12.50 -5.99 19.24
N CYS A 92 -12.92 -5.88 18.00
CA CYS A 92 -13.11 -4.63 17.28
C CYS A 92 -14.57 -4.52 16.83
N SER A 93 -15.50 -4.72 17.75
CA SER A 93 -16.95 -4.68 17.54
C SER A 93 -17.45 -5.66 16.48
N ASN A 94 -16.65 -6.66 16.12
CA ASN A 94 -16.91 -7.63 15.05
C ASN A 94 -17.23 -6.98 13.69
N THR A 95 -16.60 -5.83 13.37
CA THR A 95 -16.83 -5.06 12.14
C THR A 95 -15.54 -4.46 11.59
N ASP A 96 -15.50 -4.23 10.28
CA ASP A 96 -14.41 -3.47 9.63
C ASP A 96 -14.32 -2.04 10.19
N ALA A 97 -15.46 -1.39 10.44
CA ALA A 97 -15.50 -0.07 11.08
C ALA A 97 -14.79 -0.05 12.44
N GLY A 98 -14.91 -1.11 13.24
CA GLY A 98 -14.19 -1.25 14.50
C GLY A 98 -12.67 -1.40 14.32
N VAL A 99 -12.22 -2.09 13.28
CA VAL A 99 -10.79 -2.18 12.91
C VAL A 99 -10.26 -0.83 12.46
N ILE A 100 -11.02 -0.11 11.65
CA ILE A 100 -10.70 1.22 11.13
C ILE A 100 -10.56 2.22 12.31
N ALA A 101 -11.57 2.28 13.18
CA ALA A 101 -11.56 3.14 14.37
C ALA A 101 -10.36 2.83 15.30
N ARG A 102 -10.05 1.56 15.49
CA ARG A 102 -8.86 1.16 16.26
C ARG A 102 -7.57 1.66 15.63
N SER A 103 -7.46 1.58 14.32
CA SER A 103 -6.28 2.07 13.58
C SER A 103 -6.09 3.58 13.77
N TRP A 104 -7.15 4.37 13.61
CA TRP A 104 -7.14 5.80 13.88
C TRP A 104 -6.75 6.11 15.34
N ASN A 105 -7.39 5.46 16.30
CA ASN A 105 -7.15 5.65 17.73
C ASN A 105 -5.73 5.26 18.17
N SER A 106 -5.04 4.40 17.39
CA SER A 106 -3.62 4.09 17.59
C SER A 106 -2.66 5.18 17.09
N GLY A 107 -3.19 6.24 16.49
CA GLY A 107 -2.43 7.35 15.93
C GLY A 107 -2.11 7.20 14.43
N ALA A 108 -2.59 6.14 13.76
CA ALA A 108 -2.37 5.96 12.33
C ALA A 108 -3.08 7.05 11.51
N ARG A 109 -2.49 7.39 10.37
CA ARG A 109 -3.07 8.23 9.31
C ARG A 109 -3.05 7.52 7.97
N ILE A 110 -2.35 6.39 7.91
CA ILE A 110 -2.27 5.49 6.77
C ILE A 110 -2.35 4.07 7.32
N THR A 111 -3.15 3.21 6.70
CA THR A 111 -3.17 1.77 6.98
C THR A 111 -2.63 0.98 5.80
N SER A 112 -1.88 -0.08 6.10
CA SER A 112 -1.34 -1.03 5.12
C SER A 112 -2.06 -2.35 5.28
N ASN A 113 -2.84 -2.75 4.26
CA ASN A 113 -3.78 -3.85 4.33
C ASN A 113 -3.45 -4.91 3.27
N SER A 114 -2.59 -5.85 3.63
CA SER A 114 -2.16 -6.94 2.75
C SER A 114 -3.06 -8.16 2.92
N TRP A 115 -4.36 -7.97 2.79
CA TRP A 115 -5.39 -9.00 2.95
C TRP A 115 -6.63 -8.65 2.14
N GLY A 116 -7.48 -9.63 1.91
CA GLY A 116 -8.74 -9.48 1.21
C GLY A 116 -9.39 -10.83 0.93
N ALA A 117 -10.48 -10.81 0.21
CA ALA A 117 -11.18 -11.99 -0.30
C ALA A 117 -11.42 -11.82 -1.80
N ASP A 118 -11.38 -12.92 -2.54
CA ASP A 118 -11.71 -12.93 -3.95
C ASP A 118 -13.21 -12.61 -4.11
N ASN A 119 -13.50 -11.56 -4.86
CA ASN A 119 -14.87 -11.05 -5.06
C ASN A 119 -15.10 -10.58 -6.51
N TYR A 120 -14.27 -11.03 -7.44
CA TYR A 120 -14.39 -10.74 -8.87
C TYR A 120 -14.62 -9.25 -9.18
N GLY A 121 -13.92 -8.37 -8.48
CA GLY A 121 -14.06 -6.91 -8.61
C GLY A 121 -15.33 -6.33 -8.00
N GLY A 122 -16.11 -7.12 -7.26
CA GLY A 122 -17.36 -6.68 -6.65
C GLY A 122 -17.18 -5.65 -5.54
N TYR A 123 -18.17 -4.77 -5.41
CA TYR A 123 -18.23 -3.78 -4.33
C TYR A 123 -19.20 -4.27 -3.26
N ASP A 124 -18.72 -4.61 -2.08
CA ASP A 124 -19.46 -5.21 -0.98
C ASP A 124 -19.48 -4.34 0.29
N ALA A 125 -20.02 -4.88 1.38
CA ALA A 125 -20.12 -4.18 2.66
C ALA A 125 -18.74 -3.80 3.23
N SER A 126 -17.69 -4.60 3.01
CA SER A 126 -16.33 -4.25 3.39
C SER A 126 -15.81 -3.05 2.58
N CYS A 127 -16.05 -3.05 1.26
CA CYS A 127 -15.73 -1.89 0.42
C CYS A 127 -16.44 -0.62 0.91
N GLN A 128 -17.72 -0.70 1.26
CA GLN A 128 -18.47 0.42 1.84
C GLN A 128 -17.83 0.92 3.14
N ALA A 129 -17.47 0.01 4.04
CA ALA A 129 -16.89 0.36 5.34
C ALA A 129 -15.56 1.11 5.17
N TYR A 130 -14.70 0.68 4.22
CA TYR A 130 -13.44 1.36 3.94
C TYR A 130 -13.62 2.67 3.18
N ASP A 131 -14.65 2.80 2.34
CA ASP A 131 -14.99 4.10 1.72
C ASP A 131 -15.47 5.12 2.76
N VAL A 132 -16.32 4.71 3.71
CA VAL A 132 -16.70 5.54 4.88
C VAL A 132 -15.48 5.91 5.70
N GLY A 133 -14.67 4.91 6.08
CA GLY A 133 -13.52 5.08 6.96
C GLY A 133 -12.39 5.91 6.38
N THR A 134 -12.34 6.09 5.05
CA THR A 134 -11.38 6.99 4.42
C THR A 134 -11.69 8.45 4.76
N ARG A 135 -12.94 8.83 4.86
CA ARG A 135 -13.37 10.19 5.27
C ARG A 135 -13.49 10.32 6.77
N ASP A 136 -14.09 9.31 7.41
CA ASP A 136 -14.39 9.32 8.85
C ASP A 136 -14.14 7.94 9.44
N ALA A 137 -12.98 7.78 10.05
CA ALA A 137 -12.56 6.53 10.67
C ALA A 137 -13.23 6.26 12.03
N SER A 138 -13.98 7.21 12.61
CA SER A 138 -14.57 7.07 13.94
C SER A 138 -15.90 7.81 14.06
N SER A 139 -16.98 7.14 13.83
CA SER A 139 -18.35 7.68 14.00
C SER A 139 -18.67 8.17 15.41
N THR A 140 -17.83 7.89 16.41
CA THR A 140 -17.99 8.34 17.80
C THR A 140 -17.19 9.60 18.13
N THR A 141 -16.36 10.06 17.20
CA THR A 141 -15.56 11.29 17.36
C THR A 141 -16.15 12.39 16.48
N ALA A 142 -16.32 13.58 17.00
CA ALA A 142 -16.88 14.69 16.24
C ALA A 142 -15.96 15.14 15.10
N GLY A 143 -16.55 15.50 13.95
CA GLY A 143 -15.82 15.86 12.73
C GLY A 143 -15.33 14.65 11.94
N ASN A 144 -14.60 14.89 10.85
CA ASN A 144 -14.05 13.83 10.00
C ASN A 144 -12.69 13.38 10.54
N GLN A 145 -12.49 12.08 10.63
CA GLN A 145 -11.23 11.44 10.97
C GLN A 145 -10.63 10.78 9.74
N GLU A 146 -9.95 11.56 8.91
CA GLU A 146 -9.41 11.10 7.65
C GLU A 146 -8.30 10.06 7.81
N LEU A 147 -8.41 8.94 7.10
CA LEU A 147 -7.48 7.81 7.17
C LEU A 147 -7.30 7.19 5.78
N LEU A 148 -6.08 7.26 5.23
CA LEU A 148 -5.79 6.60 3.97
C LEU A 148 -5.70 5.08 4.19
N HIS A 149 -6.43 4.32 3.39
CA HIS A 149 -6.33 2.86 3.35
C HIS A 149 -5.61 2.41 2.08
N VAL A 150 -4.51 1.67 2.24
CA VAL A 150 -3.77 1.06 1.13
C VAL A 150 -4.05 -0.44 1.16
N PHE A 151 -4.54 -0.99 0.05
CA PHE A 151 -4.95 -2.40 -0.04
C PHE A 151 -4.22 -3.15 -1.14
N ALA A 152 -3.96 -4.43 -0.89
CA ALA A 152 -3.54 -5.36 -1.93
C ALA A 152 -4.66 -5.59 -2.95
N ALA A 153 -4.31 -5.65 -4.23
CA ALA A 153 -5.27 -5.97 -5.29
C ALA A 153 -5.75 -7.43 -5.22
N GLY A 154 -4.90 -8.32 -4.68
CA GLY A 154 -5.11 -9.76 -4.63
C GLY A 154 -4.14 -10.53 -5.52
N ASN A 155 -4.12 -11.85 -5.37
CA ASN A 155 -3.23 -12.76 -6.09
C ASN A 155 -4.01 -13.79 -6.93
N ALA A 156 -5.18 -13.41 -7.43
CA ALA A 156 -6.08 -14.28 -8.21
C ALA A 156 -5.72 -14.34 -9.70
N GLY A 157 -4.59 -13.75 -10.07
CA GLY A 157 -3.97 -13.89 -11.38
C GLY A 157 -4.41 -12.89 -12.43
N SER A 158 -3.98 -13.18 -13.65
CA SER A 158 -3.97 -12.25 -14.78
C SER A 158 -5.31 -12.11 -15.51
N GLY A 159 -6.36 -12.76 -15.06
CA GLY A 159 -7.70 -12.61 -15.63
C GLY A 159 -8.30 -11.24 -15.37
N SER A 160 -9.33 -10.87 -16.14
CA SER A 160 -10.12 -9.67 -15.93
C SER A 160 -10.97 -9.79 -14.66
N SER A 161 -11.17 -8.66 -13.96
CA SER A 161 -12.03 -8.55 -12.79
C SER A 161 -11.63 -9.50 -11.64
N THR A 162 -10.35 -9.61 -11.37
CA THR A 162 -9.81 -10.46 -10.28
C THR A 162 -9.41 -9.67 -9.04
N VAL A 163 -9.59 -8.34 -9.03
CA VAL A 163 -9.34 -7.52 -7.83
C VAL A 163 -10.29 -7.93 -6.71
N GLY A 164 -9.73 -8.19 -5.52
CA GLY A 164 -10.50 -8.64 -4.36
C GLY A 164 -11.12 -7.49 -3.55
N SER A 165 -12.03 -7.85 -2.63
CA SER A 165 -12.55 -6.94 -1.60
C SER A 165 -11.64 -6.98 -0.35
N PRO A 166 -11.40 -5.83 0.35
CA PRO A 166 -11.84 -4.45 0.11
C PRO A 166 -11.07 -3.66 -0.95
N GLY A 167 -10.11 -4.27 -1.69
CA GLY A 167 -9.33 -3.59 -2.74
C GLY A 167 -10.20 -2.96 -3.84
N ALA A 168 -11.42 -3.46 -4.09
CA ALA A 168 -12.36 -2.89 -5.03
C ALA A 168 -13.07 -1.61 -4.55
N ALA A 169 -12.87 -1.18 -3.31
CA ALA A 169 -13.41 0.08 -2.78
C ALA A 169 -12.88 1.29 -3.56
N LYS A 170 -13.66 2.39 -3.60
CA LYS A 170 -13.37 3.57 -4.41
C LYS A 170 -12.24 4.42 -3.83
N ASN A 171 -12.34 4.69 -2.53
CA ASN A 171 -11.48 5.67 -1.87
C ASN A 171 -10.12 5.09 -1.45
N VAL A 172 -10.00 3.77 -1.37
CA VAL A 172 -8.74 3.12 -1.03
C VAL A 172 -7.71 3.22 -2.17
N LEU A 173 -6.44 3.16 -1.81
CA LEU A 173 -5.33 3.05 -2.77
C LEU A 173 -5.01 1.58 -2.96
N THR A 174 -5.39 1.01 -4.11
CA THR A 174 -5.23 -0.42 -4.40
C THR A 174 -3.96 -0.68 -5.18
N VAL A 175 -3.18 -1.65 -4.73
CA VAL A 175 -1.82 -1.89 -5.20
C VAL A 175 -1.71 -3.26 -5.86
N GLY A 176 -1.32 -3.27 -7.12
CA GLY A 176 -0.90 -4.47 -7.85
C GLY A 176 0.59 -4.74 -7.72
N ALA A 177 1.05 -5.91 -8.18
CA ALA A 177 2.43 -6.34 -8.10
C ALA A 177 3.14 -6.32 -9.45
N THR A 178 4.31 -5.68 -9.50
CA THR A 178 5.29 -5.87 -10.58
C THR A 178 6.33 -6.90 -10.19
N GLU A 179 7.11 -7.32 -11.17
CA GLU A 179 8.36 -8.02 -10.91
C GLU A 179 9.37 -7.11 -10.19
N ASN A 180 10.44 -7.71 -9.74
CA ASN A 180 11.63 -7.08 -9.22
C ASN A 180 12.82 -7.52 -10.07
N VAL A 181 13.96 -6.88 -9.97
CA VAL A 181 15.20 -7.34 -10.61
C VAL A 181 16.11 -7.96 -9.56
N ARG A 182 16.36 -9.27 -9.69
CA ARG A 182 17.20 -10.04 -8.77
C ARG A 182 18.34 -10.71 -9.54
N ALA A 183 19.55 -10.11 -9.44
CA ALA A 183 20.71 -10.62 -10.16
C ALA A 183 21.27 -11.93 -9.59
N ASP A 184 21.00 -12.23 -8.33
CA ASP A 184 21.39 -13.48 -7.65
C ASP A 184 20.42 -14.65 -7.88
N GLY A 185 19.40 -14.43 -8.73
CA GLY A 185 18.44 -15.44 -9.14
C GLY A 185 17.28 -15.61 -8.15
N THR A 186 16.47 -16.64 -8.40
CA THR A 186 15.19 -16.89 -7.73
C THR A 186 15.19 -18.22 -6.99
N THR A 187 16.29 -18.56 -6.34
CA THR A 187 16.46 -19.85 -5.60
C THR A 187 16.02 -19.77 -4.14
N ASP A 188 15.17 -18.82 -3.82
CA ASP A 188 14.70 -18.56 -2.46
C ASP A 188 13.48 -19.40 -2.04
N GLY A 189 12.95 -20.23 -2.93
CA GLY A 189 11.81 -21.11 -2.66
C GLY A 189 10.44 -20.45 -2.85
N CYS A 190 10.37 -19.24 -3.37
CA CYS A 190 9.10 -18.56 -3.67
C CYS A 190 8.35 -19.15 -4.87
N GLY A 191 9.00 -19.90 -5.71
CA GLY A 191 8.36 -20.65 -6.81
C GLY A 191 8.04 -19.84 -8.06
N GLU A 192 8.04 -18.52 -8.00
CA GLU A 192 7.86 -17.67 -9.17
C GLU A 192 9.17 -17.52 -9.93
N ALA A 193 9.11 -17.82 -11.24
CA ALA A 193 10.15 -17.43 -12.18
C ALA A 193 9.82 -16.02 -12.68
N GLY A 194 10.72 -15.11 -12.61
CA GLY A 194 10.50 -13.75 -13.12
C GLY A 194 10.83 -12.68 -12.09
N SER A 195 12.10 -12.48 -11.85
CA SER A 195 12.64 -11.29 -11.18
C SER A 195 13.72 -10.71 -12.09
N ASN A 196 13.35 -10.44 -13.32
CA ASN A 196 14.30 -10.07 -14.37
C ASN A 196 13.93 -8.75 -15.08
N ASN A 197 12.70 -8.29 -14.96
CA ASN A 197 12.24 -7.07 -15.60
C ASN A 197 11.26 -6.30 -14.70
N ALA A 198 11.69 -5.19 -14.13
CA ALA A 198 10.87 -4.36 -13.26
C ALA A 198 9.65 -3.71 -13.96
N ASP A 199 9.57 -3.78 -15.29
CA ASP A 199 8.43 -3.30 -16.06
C ASP A 199 7.35 -4.37 -16.27
N ASP A 200 7.62 -5.63 -15.94
CA ASP A 200 6.67 -6.73 -16.08
C ASP A 200 5.71 -6.78 -14.88
N ILE A 201 4.44 -7.06 -15.16
CA ILE A 201 3.46 -7.30 -14.11
C ILE A 201 3.55 -8.76 -13.65
N ALA A 202 3.62 -8.96 -12.34
CA ALA A 202 3.61 -10.28 -11.75
C ALA A 202 2.37 -11.08 -12.20
N VAL A 203 2.57 -12.32 -12.64
CA VAL A 203 1.50 -13.16 -13.23
C VAL A 203 0.34 -13.35 -12.28
N PHE A 204 0.62 -13.46 -10.98
CA PHE A 204 -0.43 -13.61 -9.96
C PHE A 204 -1.19 -12.33 -9.65
N SER A 205 -0.66 -11.14 -10.01
CA SER A 205 -1.30 -9.87 -9.64
C SER A 205 -2.71 -9.77 -10.17
N SER A 206 -3.67 -9.56 -9.29
CA SER A 206 -5.06 -9.31 -9.65
C SER A 206 -5.21 -8.05 -10.48
N ARG A 207 -6.15 -8.08 -11.42
CA ARG A 207 -6.42 -7.03 -12.41
C ARG A 207 -7.88 -6.65 -12.42
N GLY A 208 -8.13 -5.41 -12.82
CA GLY A 208 -9.47 -4.91 -13.07
C GLY A 208 -10.05 -5.31 -14.43
N PRO A 209 -11.09 -4.60 -14.85
CA PRO A 209 -11.79 -3.57 -14.08
C PRO A 209 -12.56 -4.16 -12.90
N THR A 210 -13.08 -3.30 -12.02
CA THR A 210 -14.10 -3.74 -11.05
C THR A 210 -15.38 -4.16 -11.75
N ALA A 211 -16.28 -4.84 -11.05
CA ALA A 211 -17.55 -5.33 -11.63
C ALA A 211 -18.43 -4.18 -12.18
N ASP A 212 -18.28 -2.97 -11.65
CA ASP A 212 -18.94 -1.75 -12.08
C ASP A 212 -18.10 -0.90 -13.07
N GLY A 213 -17.03 -1.48 -13.63
CA GLY A 213 -16.22 -0.89 -14.70
C GLY A 213 -15.12 0.09 -14.26
N ARG A 214 -14.94 0.36 -12.96
CA ARG A 214 -13.86 1.25 -12.49
C ARG A 214 -12.48 0.62 -12.67
N ILE A 215 -11.49 1.46 -12.92
CA ILE A 215 -10.09 1.04 -13.04
C ILE A 215 -9.53 0.70 -11.66
N LYS A 216 -9.03 -0.51 -11.52
CA LYS A 216 -8.25 -1.04 -10.40
C LYS A 216 -7.23 -2.06 -10.97
N PRO A 217 -6.04 -2.26 -10.34
CA PRO A 217 -5.51 -1.51 -9.21
C PRO A 217 -5.33 -0.03 -9.53
N ASP A 218 -5.07 0.83 -8.53
CA ASP A 218 -4.74 2.25 -8.76
C ASP A 218 -3.28 2.43 -9.15
N ILE A 219 -2.37 1.63 -8.57
CA ILE A 219 -0.92 1.78 -8.71
C ILE A 219 -0.22 0.42 -8.60
N MET A 220 0.98 0.32 -9.12
CA MET A 220 1.83 -0.86 -9.04
C MET A 220 3.04 -0.62 -8.15
N ALA A 221 3.59 -1.70 -7.61
CA ALA A 221 4.90 -1.72 -6.93
C ALA A 221 5.49 -3.13 -6.96
N PRO A 222 6.82 -3.31 -6.78
CA PRO A 222 7.44 -4.62 -6.75
C PRO A 222 6.82 -5.56 -5.70
N GLY A 223 6.52 -6.79 -6.10
CA GLY A 223 5.87 -7.79 -5.26
C GLY A 223 6.42 -9.21 -5.38
N ILE A 224 7.48 -9.44 -6.16
CA ILE A 224 8.12 -10.76 -6.30
C ILE A 224 9.47 -10.76 -5.60
N HIS A 225 9.76 -11.81 -4.86
CA HIS A 225 11.02 -12.03 -4.13
C HIS A 225 11.40 -10.83 -3.24
N ILE A 226 10.45 -10.34 -2.46
CA ILE A 226 10.64 -9.21 -1.56
C ILE A 226 11.17 -9.69 -0.22
N THR A 227 12.24 -9.05 0.25
CA THR A 227 12.86 -9.36 1.55
C THR A 227 12.26 -8.53 2.68
N GLY A 228 12.30 -9.07 3.87
CA GLY A 228 11.94 -8.33 5.09
C GLY A 228 12.27 -9.11 6.35
N PRO A 229 12.06 -8.49 7.53
CA PRO A 229 12.37 -9.10 8.80
C PRO A 229 11.49 -10.31 9.09
N ALA A 230 12.12 -11.43 9.41
CA ALA A 230 11.44 -12.62 9.89
C ALA A 230 10.88 -12.38 11.30
N SER A 231 9.78 -13.06 11.62
CA SER A 231 9.24 -12.99 12.99
C SER A 231 10.23 -13.62 13.99
N GLN A 232 10.41 -12.93 15.11
CA GLN A 232 11.20 -13.41 16.24
C GLN A 232 10.31 -14.04 17.33
N SER A 233 9.09 -14.43 16.96
CA SER A 233 8.20 -15.18 17.86
C SER A 233 8.73 -16.62 18.05
N PRO A 234 8.73 -17.15 19.27
CA PRO A 234 9.02 -18.58 19.47
C PRO A 234 7.99 -19.50 18.79
N LEU A 235 6.82 -18.96 18.42
CA LEU A 235 5.76 -19.67 17.69
C LEU A 235 5.85 -19.48 16.17
N TYR A 236 6.89 -18.85 15.65
CA TYR A 236 7.02 -18.57 14.22
C TYR A 236 7.10 -19.85 13.40
N THR A 237 6.18 -19.99 12.46
CA THR A 237 6.08 -21.16 11.56
C THR A 237 6.63 -20.88 10.16
N GLY A 238 6.55 -19.62 9.69
CA GLY A 238 6.90 -19.26 8.31
C GLY A 238 5.86 -19.69 7.26
N ASN A 239 4.63 -20.03 7.65
CA ASN A 239 3.63 -20.57 6.74
C ASN A 239 3.14 -19.58 5.67
N SER A 240 3.31 -18.29 5.89
CA SER A 240 2.88 -17.23 4.97
C SER A 240 4.05 -16.45 4.37
N VAL A 241 5.22 -17.10 4.28
CA VAL A 241 6.40 -16.58 3.59
C VAL A 241 6.99 -17.68 2.72
N CYS A 242 7.75 -17.31 1.70
CA CYS A 242 8.46 -18.29 0.91
C CYS A 242 9.61 -18.88 1.74
N GLY A 243 9.89 -20.14 1.49
CA GLY A 243 11.00 -20.81 2.13
C GLY A 243 11.53 -21.90 1.21
N LEU A 244 12.85 -22.06 1.14
CA LEU A 244 13.44 -23.28 0.60
C LEU A 244 12.95 -24.46 1.43
N SER A 245 12.84 -25.63 0.82
CA SER A 245 12.41 -26.85 1.50
C SER A 245 13.08 -26.99 2.88
N GLY A 246 12.28 -26.84 3.93
CA GLY A 246 12.74 -26.91 5.32
C GLY A 246 13.27 -25.62 5.95
N SER A 247 13.34 -24.50 5.23
CA SER A 247 13.75 -23.21 5.82
C SER A 247 12.67 -22.15 5.69
N ARG A 248 12.41 -21.45 6.77
CA ARG A 248 11.54 -20.24 6.85
C ARG A 248 12.35 -18.94 6.88
N TYR A 249 13.65 -19.02 6.64
CA TYR A 249 14.58 -17.92 6.65
C TYR A 249 15.37 -17.88 5.36
N TYR A 250 15.59 -16.65 4.85
CA TYR A 250 16.46 -16.41 3.70
C TYR A 250 17.25 -15.11 3.92
N PRO A 251 18.54 -15.05 3.58
CA PRO A 251 19.41 -16.14 3.12
C PRO A 251 19.58 -17.26 4.16
N ILE A 252 19.95 -18.46 3.71
CA ILE A 252 20.14 -19.63 4.60
C ILE A 252 21.26 -19.35 5.59
N GLY A 253 21.17 -19.92 6.81
CA GLY A 253 22.19 -19.78 7.86
C GLY A 253 21.98 -18.61 8.81
N GLN A 254 20.82 -17.96 8.76
CA GLN A 254 20.45 -16.88 9.70
C GLN A 254 18.96 -17.00 10.11
N THR A 255 18.49 -16.16 11.03
CA THR A 255 17.11 -16.17 11.56
C THR A 255 16.47 -14.78 11.61
N LEU A 256 17.08 -13.78 10.98
CA LEU A 256 16.62 -12.39 11.01
C LEU A 256 15.70 -12.04 9.84
N TYR A 257 15.93 -12.62 8.66
CA TYR A 257 15.25 -12.23 7.43
C TYR A 257 14.57 -13.40 6.75
N THR A 258 13.60 -13.07 5.93
CA THR A 258 12.82 -13.99 5.09
C THR A 258 12.44 -13.31 3.79
N TRP A 259 11.92 -14.07 2.83
CA TRP A 259 11.42 -13.59 1.54
C TRP A 259 9.99 -14.04 1.31
N SER A 260 9.28 -13.25 0.50
CA SER A 260 7.94 -13.63 0.06
C SER A 260 7.59 -12.95 -1.26
N SER A 261 6.56 -13.46 -1.94
CA SER A 261 5.97 -12.88 -3.14
C SER A 261 4.47 -12.68 -2.95
N GLY A 262 3.91 -11.65 -3.58
CA GLY A 262 2.49 -11.32 -3.51
C GLY A 262 2.23 -9.81 -3.58
N THR A 263 1.04 -9.40 -3.99
CA THR A 263 0.55 -8.02 -3.83
C THR A 263 0.57 -7.57 -2.37
N SER A 264 0.60 -8.54 -1.45
CA SER A 264 0.82 -8.32 -0.01
C SER A 264 2.12 -7.58 0.30
N HIS A 265 3.13 -7.65 -0.58
CA HIS A 265 4.43 -7.01 -0.36
C HIS A 265 4.59 -5.72 -1.17
N SER A 266 3.87 -5.59 -2.27
CA SER A 266 3.71 -4.32 -3.00
C SER A 266 2.95 -3.27 -2.17
N THR A 267 1.90 -3.70 -1.49
CA THR A 267 1.04 -2.84 -0.65
C THR A 267 1.82 -2.09 0.44
N PRO A 268 2.65 -2.73 1.27
CA PRO A 268 3.44 -2.03 2.28
C PRO A 268 4.52 -1.14 1.68
N ALA A 269 5.04 -1.43 0.48
CA ALA A 269 5.96 -0.53 -0.22
C ALA A 269 5.27 0.81 -0.55
N VAL A 270 4.05 0.76 -1.11
CA VAL A 270 3.23 1.96 -1.38
C VAL A 270 2.78 2.63 -0.09
N SER A 271 2.51 1.87 0.98
CA SER A 271 2.17 2.44 2.30
C SER A 271 3.34 3.22 2.90
N GLY A 272 4.57 2.72 2.76
CA GLY A 272 5.78 3.44 3.13
C GLY A 272 6.00 4.69 2.29
N ALA A 273 5.75 4.60 0.97
CA ALA A 273 5.77 5.74 0.07
C ALA A 273 4.74 6.81 0.47
N ALA A 274 3.51 6.40 0.79
CA ALA A 274 2.45 7.30 1.25
C ALA A 274 2.85 8.01 2.56
N GLN A 275 3.55 7.35 3.47
CA GLN A 275 4.06 7.98 4.69
C GLN A 275 5.12 9.07 4.38
N LEU A 276 6.03 8.80 3.44
CA LEU A 276 7.00 9.80 2.99
C LEU A 276 6.32 10.98 2.30
N VAL A 277 5.28 10.73 1.48
CA VAL A 277 4.46 11.76 0.84
C VAL A 277 3.74 12.62 1.88
N TYR A 278 3.15 12.00 2.90
CA TYR A 278 2.47 12.70 3.99
C TYR A 278 3.42 13.69 4.69
N GLU A 279 4.63 13.22 5.01
CA GLU A 279 5.65 14.06 5.65
C GLU A 279 6.17 15.15 4.71
N TYR A 280 6.46 14.82 3.45
CA TYR A 280 6.92 15.77 2.44
C TYR A 280 5.90 16.88 2.17
N TYR A 281 4.61 16.53 2.12
CA TYR A 281 3.54 17.50 1.98
C TYR A 281 3.57 18.53 3.11
N GLY A 282 3.58 18.07 4.35
CA GLY A 282 3.52 18.95 5.53
C GLY A 282 4.82 19.70 5.82
N ARG A 283 5.96 19.23 5.31
CA ARG A 283 7.26 19.90 5.51
C ARG A 283 7.69 20.79 4.36
N VAL A 284 7.36 20.40 3.12
CA VAL A 284 7.91 21.03 1.91
C VAL A 284 6.83 21.64 1.02
N LEU A 285 5.79 20.87 0.66
CA LEU A 285 4.79 21.33 -0.31
C LEU A 285 3.82 22.35 0.29
N LYS A 286 3.31 22.07 1.50
CA LYS A 286 2.44 22.96 2.28
C LYS A 286 2.82 22.93 3.76
N PRO A 287 3.87 23.66 4.17
CA PRO A 287 4.37 23.63 5.54
C PRO A 287 3.29 23.91 6.58
N GLY A 288 3.20 23.03 7.58
CA GLY A 288 2.24 23.10 8.67
C GLY A 288 0.85 22.51 8.36
N SER A 289 0.62 22.00 7.15
CA SER A 289 -0.64 21.37 6.75
C SER A 289 -0.51 19.85 6.68
N THR A 290 -1.63 19.14 6.78
CA THR A 290 -1.73 17.70 6.55
C THR A 290 -2.49 17.43 5.25
N PRO A 291 -2.05 16.49 4.41
CA PRO A 291 -2.76 16.14 3.20
C PRO A 291 -4.00 15.28 3.49
N SER A 292 -5.06 15.46 2.72
CA SER A 292 -6.17 14.52 2.70
C SER A 292 -5.76 13.16 2.10
N PRO A 293 -6.51 12.07 2.35
CA PRO A 293 -6.31 10.78 1.67
C PRO A 293 -6.33 10.92 0.14
N ALA A 294 -7.25 11.72 -0.40
CA ALA A 294 -7.35 11.99 -1.83
C ALA A 294 -6.10 12.70 -2.37
N MET A 295 -5.54 13.67 -1.62
CA MET A 295 -4.31 14.36 -2.01
C MET A 295 -3.09 13.42 -2.02
N ILE A 296 -2.94 12.53 -1.04
CA ILE A 296 -1.86 11.54 -1.04
C ILE A 296 -1.98 10.63 -2.27
N LYS A 297 -3.20 10.12 -2.54
CA LYS A 297 -3.49 9.29 -3.71
C LYS A 297 -3.18 10.05 -5.00
N ALA A 298 -3.60 11.32 -5.12
CA ALA A 298 -3.34 12.17 -6.27
C ALA A 298 -1.83 12.35 -6.52
N LEU A 299 -1.05 12.65 -5.49
CA LEU A 299 0.40 12.83 -5.59
C LEU A 299 1.12 11.55 -6.04
N ILE A 300 0.72 10.39 -5.49
CA ILE A 300 1.30 9.08 -5.88
C ILE A 300 0.96 8.75 -7.33
N VAL A 301 -0.29 8.89 -7.74
CA VAL A 301 -0.75 8.60 -9.10
C VAL A 301 -0.14 9.58 -10.11
N ASN A 302 -0.08 10.88 -9.78
CA ASN A 302 0.48 11.91 -10.67
C ASN A 302 1.98 11.70 -10.94
N SER A 303 2.72 11.18 -9.98
CA SER A 303 4.16 10.95 -10.09
C SER A 303 4.54 9.59 -10.67
N SER A 304 3.59 8.72 -10.93
CA SER A 304 3.83 7.34 -11.35
C SER A 304 4.62 7.22 -12.65
N ARG A 305 5.29 6.09 -12.79
CA ARG A 305 6.02 5.70 -13.99
C ARG A 305 5.19 4.71 -14.81
N TYR A 306 5.07 4.97 -16.08
CA TYR A 306 4.40 4.05 -16.99
C TYR A 306 5.21 2.76 -17.18
N LEU A 307 4.54 1.62 -17.09
CA LEU A 307 5.13 0.30 -17.35
C LEU A 307 4.86 -0.11 -18.79
N ASN A 308 5.85 -0.70 -19.44
CA ASN A 308 5.77 -1.14 -20.84
C ASN A 308 6.17 -2.61 -21.03
N GLY A 309 6.33 -3.35 -19.96
CA GLY A 309 6.68 -4.77 -19.98
C GLY A 309 5.50 -5.71 -20.21
N THR A 310 5.74 -6.99 -19.94
CA THR A 310 4.75 -8.06 -20.11
C THR A 310 3.52 -7.83 -19.20
N GLY A 311 2.35 -7.97 -19.77
CA GLY A 311 1.09 -7.91 -19.01
C GLY A 311 0.53 -6.50 -18.78
N THR A 312 1.19 -5.44 -19.24
CA THR A 312 0.84 -4.04 -18.92
C THR A 312 -0.38 -3.50 -19.69
N ALA A 313 -0.74 -4.10 -20.84
CA ALA A 313 -1.88 -3.71 -21.70
C ALA A 313 -1.89 -2.23 -22.14
N GLY A 314 -0.74 -1.72 -22.50
CA GLY A 314 -0.52 -0.63 -23.47
C GLY A 314 -0.80 0.80 -23.04
N THR A 315 -1.95 1.22 -22.55
CA THR A 315 -2.28 2.64 -22.32
C THR A 315 -2.54 2.98 -20.86
N LEU A 316 -2.26 4.21 -20.46
CA LEU A 316 -2.64 4.76 -19.16
C LEU A 316 -4.00 5.48 -19.25
N PRO A 317 -4.87 5.29 -18.28
CA PRO A 317 -4.85 4.21 -17.30
C PRO A 317 -5.28 2.88 -17.92
N SER A 318 -4.91 1.77 -17.28
CA SER A 318 -5.37 0.44 -17.72
C SER A 318 -5.82 -0.41 -16.53
N PRO A 319 -6.72 -1.39 -16.74
CA PRO A 319 -7.12 -2.31 -15.68
C PRO A 319 -5.98 -3.24 -15.21
N ASN A 320 -4.85 -3.29 -15.92
CA ASN A 320 -3.72 -4.13 -15.58
C ASN A 320 -2.73 -3.43 -14.66
N GLN A 321 -2.42 -2.15 -14.89
CA GLN A 321 -1.43 -1.39 -14.15
C GLN A 321 -1.97 -0.13 -13.46
N GLY A 322 -3.28 0.15 -13.59
CA GLY A 322 -3.85 1.40 -13.11
C GLY A 322 -3.16 2.60 -13.76
N TRP A 323 -2.56 3.44 -12.94
CA TRP A 323 -1.84 4.64 -13.38
C TRP A 323 -0.33 4.44 -13.52
N GLY A 324 0.16 3.19 -13.40
CA GLY A 324 1.57 2.83 -13.53
C GLY A 324 2.23 2.44 -12.22
N ASP A 325 3.55 2.46 -12.16
CA ASP A 325 4.36 2.08 -11.02
C ASP A 325 4.70 3.30 -10.13
N VAL A 326 4.76 3.10 -8.80
CA VAL A 326 5.10 4.15 -7.85
C VAL A 326 6.49 4.72 -8.12
N ASN A 327 6.61 6.06 -8.18
CA ASN A 327 7.89 6.73 -8.45
C ASN A 327 8.10 7.94 -7.54
N LEU A 328 8.81 7.71 -6.46
CA LEU A 328 9.16 8.77 -5.51
C LEU A 328 10.21 9.75 -6.07
N GLY A 329 11.02 9.33 -7.04
CA GLY A 329 12.00 10.21 -7.69
C GLY A 329 11.32 11.37 -8.40
N THR A 330 10.26 11.09 -9.17
CA THR A 330 9.45 12.14 -9.80
C THR A 330 8.68 12.97 -8.77
N LEU A 331 8.24 12.34 -7.67
CA LEU A 331 7.48 13.05 -6.64
C LEU A 331 8.34 14.05 -5.87
N PHE A 332 9.57 13.70 -5.56
CA PHE A 332 10.52 14.49 -4.78
C PHE A 332 11.53 15.28 -5.65
N ASP A 333 11.21 15.51 -6.91
CA ASP A 333 12.08 16.19 -7.89
C ASP A 333 12.30 17.69 -7.63
N GLY A 334 11.60 18.26 -6.64
CA GLY A 334 11.66 19.69 -6.31
C GLY A 334 10.87 20.60 -7.26
N ASN A 335 10.25 20.08 -8.28
CA ASN A 335 9.43 20.85 -9.21
C ASN A 335 8.20 21.44 -8.53
N ARG A 336 7.86 22.68 -8.91
CA ARG A 336 6.69 23.36 -8.38
C ARG A 336 5.40 22.68 -8.87
N ARG A 337 4.48 22.44 -7.95
CA ARG A 337 3.16 21.86 -8.22
C ARG A 337 2.06 22.80 -7.74
N VAL A 338 0.96 22.84 -8.47
CA VAL A 338 -0.29 23.45 -8.00
C VAL A 338 -1.09 22.38 -7.27
N LEU A 339 -1.37 22.60 -6.00
CA LEU A 339 -2.06 21.65 -5.13
C LEU A 339 -3.36 22.26 -4.64
N VAL A 340 -4.48 21.62 -4.98
CA VAL A 340 -5.82 21.96 -4.52
C VAL A 340 -6.30 20.81 -3.65
N ASP A 341 -6.38 21.03 -2.33
CA ASP A 341 -6.74 20.00 -1.37
C ASP A 341 -7.96 20.47 -0.57
N GLN A 342 -9.10 19.85 -0.82
CA GLN A 342 -10.40 20.07 -0.14
C GLN A 342 -10.92 21.52 -0.17
N THR A 343 -10.39 22.36 -1.02
CA THR A 343 -10.82 23.76 -1.14
C THR A 343 -11.87 23.97 -2.24
N ASN A 344 -11.94 23.06 -3.22
CA ASN A 344 -12.95 23.06 -4.25
C ASN A 344 -14.07 22.08 -3.87
N VAL A 345 -15.21 22.62 -3.49
CA VAL A 345 -16.38 21.83 -3.10
C VAL A 345 -17.48 22.08 -4.13
N PHE A 346 -18.02 21.01 -4.71
CA PHE A 346 -19.20 21.07 -5.58
C PHE A 346 -20.46 20.99 -4.73
N GLN A 347 -21.45 21.83 -5.03
CA GLN A 347 -22.70 21.91 -4.31
C GLN A 347 -23.86 21.22 -5.04
N GLN A 348 -23.73 21.07 -6.35
CA GLN A 348 -24.78 20.49 -7.20
C GLN A 348 -24.24 19.90 -8.48
N THR A 349 -25.02 19.05 -9.11
CA THR A 349 -24.73 18.48 -10.43
C THR A 349 -24.62 19.59 -11.49
N GLY A 350 -23.63 19.47 -12.36
CA GLY A 350 -23.35 20.42 -13.44
C GLY A 350 -22.56 21.67 -13.00
N GLU A 351 -22.09 21.71 -11.74
CA GLU A 351 -21.19 22.78 -11.30
C GLU A 351 -19.78 22.57 -11.85
N GLU A 352 -19.14 23.63 -12.32
CA GLU A 352 -17.79 23.62 -12.86
C GLU A 352 -16.83 24.43 -11.97
N LYS A 353 -15.59 23.97 -11.85
CA LYS A 353 -14.48 24.68 -11.20
C LYS A 353 -13.36 24.85 -12.22
N ILE A 354 -13.16 26.07 -12.68
CA ILE A 354 -12.16 26.40 -13.70
C ILE A 354 -10.89 26.91 -13.03
N THR A 355 -9.76 26.36 -13.41
CA THR A 355 -8.43 26.84 -13.02
C THR A 355 -7.67 27.23 -14.29
N VAL A 356 -7.24 28.46 -14.37
CA VAL A 356 -6.44 28.98 -15.50
C VAL A 356 -5.01 29.17 -15.03
N GLY A 357 -4.05 28.81 -15.90
CA GLY A 357 -2.63 28.93 -15.60
C GLY A 357 -1.78 28.99 -16.85
N HIS A 358 -0.49 29.19 -16.67
CA HIS A 358 0.51 29.14 -17.72
C HIS A 358 1.52 28.03 -17.42
N LEU A 359 1.91 27.29 -18.46
CA LEU A 359 3.02 26.34 -18.35
C LEU A 359 4.33 27.12 -18.14
N SER A 360 5.00 26.87 -17.04
CA SER A 360 6.31 27.49 -16.76
C SER A 360 7.42 26.93 -17.66
N ASP A 361 7.25 25.69 -18.12
CA ASP A 361 8.16 25.00 -19.04
C ASP A 361 7.35 24.12 -20.01
N PRO A 362 7.16 24.58 -21.25
CA PRO A 362 6.40 23.83 -22.26
C PRO A 362 7.16 22.60 -22.80
N THR A 363 8.41 22.40 -22.46
CA THR A 363 9.20 21.21 -22.86
C THR A 363 8.93 20.01 -21.97
N ASN A 364 8.35 20.22 -20.77
CA ASN A 364 7.96 19.18 -19.86
C ASN A 364 6.49 18.78 -20.03
N ALA A 365 6.20 17.50 -19.82
CA ALA A 365 4.83 17.01 -19.88
C ALA A 365 3.97 17.62 -18.75
N LEU A 366 2.82 18.17 -19.12
CA LEU A 366 1.80 18.57 -18.17
C LEU A 366 1.09 17.31 -17.63
N ARG A 367 1.07 17.13 -16.31
CA ARG A 367 0.34 16.07 -15.63
C ARG A 367 -0.66 16.67 -14.65
N ILE A 368 -1.93 16.34 -14.83
CA ILE A 368 -3.01 16.79 -13.96
C ILE A 368 -3.74 15.54 -13.47
N SER A 369 -4.03 15.46 -12.18
CA SER A 369 -4.79 14.38 -11.58
C SER A 369 -5.92 14.93 -10.74
N LEU A 370 -7.13 14.42 -10.99
CA LEU A 370 -8.31 14.65 -10.17
C LEU A 370 -8.58 13.39 -9.34
N VAL A 371 -8.59 13.53 -8.02
CA VAL A 371 -8.93 12.47 -7.08
C VAL A 371 -9.84 13.05 -6.00
N TRP A 372 -10.88 12.33 -5.67
CA TRP A 372 -11.82 12.75 -4.62
C TRP A 372 -12.18 11.58 -3.70
N THR A 373 -12.64 11.90 -2.50
CA THR A 373 -13.24 10.92 -1.59
C THR A 373 -14.74 10.91 -1.85
N ASP A 374 -15.20 9.86 -2.50
CA ASP A 374 -16.61 9.68 -2.83
C ASP A 374 -17.41 9.14 -1.64
N ALA A 375 -18.70 9.42 -1.60
CA ALA A 375 -19.61 8.82 -0.64
C ALA A 375 -19.70 7.29 -0.86
N PRO A 376 -19.97 6.46 0.18
CA PRO A 376 -20.15 5.04 0.00
C PRO A 376 -21.33 4.77 -0.94
N GLY A 377 -21.11 3.91 -1.93
CA GLY A 377 -22.11 3.55 -2.93
C GLY A 377 -22.94 2.33 -2.52
N ASN A 378 -23.84 1.93 -3.42
CA ASN A 378 -24.61 0.70 -3.27
C ASN A 378 -23.74 -0.53 -3.54
N THR A 379 -24.05 -1.64 -2.88
CA THR A 379 -23.36 -2.93 -3.12
C THR A 379 -23.91 -3.68 -4.35
N THR A 380 -24.83 -3.08 -5.07
CA THR A 380 -25.38 -3.58 -6.34
C THR A 380 -25.40 -2.46 -7.38
N GLY A 381 -25.05 -2.78 -8.62
CA GLY A 381 -24.92 -1.79 -9.69
C GLY A 381 -23.63 -0.96 -9.56
N ALA A 382 -23.66 0.27 -10.06
CA ALA A 382 -22.52 1.19 -9.97
C ALA A 382 -22.32 1.65 -8.53
N ALA A 383 -21.08 1.57 -8.04
CA ALA A 383 -20.73 1.96 -6.68
C ALA A 383 -20.42 3.45 -6.54
N TYR A 384 -20.09 4.15 -7.62
CA TYR A 384 -19.83 5.58 -7.57
C TYR A 384 -21.12 6.37 -7.30
N VAL A 385 -21.00 7.46 -6.54
CA VAL A 385 -22.07 8.38 -6.17
C VAL A 385 -21.88 9.71 -6.88
N ASN A 386 -20.65 10.23 -6.87
CA ASN A 386 -20.28 11.43 -7.59
C ASN A 386 -19.38 11.04 -8.76
N ASP A 387 -19.76 11.47 -9.96
CA ASP A 387 -19.03 11.29 -11.20
C ASP A 387 -18.43 12.64 -11.59
N LEU A 388 -17.13 12.79 -11.41
CA LEU A 388 -16.40 14.03 -11.66
C LEU A 388 -15.50 13.89 -12.87
N ASP A 389 -15.65 14.81 -13.81
CA ASP A 389 -14.82 14.88 -15.01
C ASP A 389 -13.65 15.86 -14.86
N LEU A 390 -12.55 15.56 -15.51
CA LEU A 390 -11.42 16.45 -15.67
C LEU A 390 -11.22 16.77 -17.15
N GLU A 391 -11.48 18.02 -17.52
CA GLU A 391 -11.20 18.52 -18.87
C GLU A 391 -9.98 19.43 -18.84
N VAL A 392 -9.08 19.27 -19.80
CA VAL A 392 -7.87 20.08 -19.95
C VAL A 392 -7.81 20.64 -21.35
N THR A 393 -7.88 21.98 -21.46
CA THR A 393 -7.74 22.69 -22.71
C THR A 393 -6.38 23.37 -22.78
N VAL A 394 -5.63 23.17 -23.84
CA VAL A 394 -4.31 23.79 -24.06
C VAL A 394 -4.36 24.62 -25.34
N GLY A 395 -3.89 25.84 -25.24
CA GLY A 395 -3.89 26.80 -26.34
C GLY A 395 -5.17 27.64 -26.34
N GLY A 396 -5.08 28.91 -26.08
CA GLY A 396 -6.13 29.90 -26.21
C GLY A 396 -6.27 30.44 -27.63
#